data_e58daad515be5e14b42269789e179280
#
_entry.id   e58daad515be5e14b42269789e179280
#
_cell.length_a   1.000
_cell.length_b   1.000
_cell.length_c   1.000
_cell.angle_alpha   90.00
_cell.angle_beta   90.00
_cell.angle_gamma   90.00
#
_symmetry.space_group_name_H-M   'P 1'
#
loop_
_entity.id
_entity.type
_entity.pdbx_description
1 polymer ?
#
loop_
_entity_poly.entity_id
_entity_poly.type
_entity_poly.pdbx_seq_one_letter_code
_entity_poly.pdbx_strand_id
1 'polypeptide(L)'
;MAHLKQAAAAEKDGAGQSLSDSADFMKKFNNVEVQVLAMEATELRILGALAAGQNLGPESSILKTRGTELQQAVTELALEISGNYAAPLDQSTPAPGDNFQPIGPQAHNGVAQEYFNTRKVSIYAGSNEIQRNIMSKLVLGL
;
A
#
# COMPACT_ATOMS: atom_id res chain seq x y z
N MET A 1 2.74 -4.39 -6.52
CA MET A 1 3.04 -3.39 -7.59
C MET A 1 2.65 -3.91 -8.99
N ALA A 2 2.98 -5.14 -9.41
CA ALA A 2 2.70 -5.64 -10.77
C ALA A 2 1.22 -5.55 -11.18
N HIS A 3 0.29 -5.96 -10.32
CA HIS A 3 -1.15 -5.83 -10.60
C HIS A 3 -1.63 -4.39 -10.78
N LEU A 4 -1.12 -3.46 -9.97
CA LEU A 4 -1.45 -2.03 -10.13
C LEU A 4 -0.93 -1.47 -11.46
N LYS A 5 0.25 -1.90 -11.89
CA LYS A 5 0.81 -1.50 -13.19
C LYS A 5 -0.06 -2.01 -14.35
N GLN A 6 -0.54 -3.25 -14.27
CA GLN A 6 -1.45 -3.81 -15.27
C GLN A 6 -2.79 -3.06 -15.28
N ALA A 7 -3.36 -2.76 -14.11
CA ALA A 7 -4.60 -2.01 -14.01
C ALA A 7 -4.43 -0.59 -14.60
N ALA A 8 -3.34 0.11 -14.26
CA ALA A 8 -3.05 1.43 -14.82
C ALA A 8 -2.87 1.43 -16.34
N ALA A 9 -2.34 0.35 -16.90
CA ALA A 9 -2.22 0.20 -18.36
C ALA A 9 -3.57 -0.07 -19.05
N ALA A 10 -4.51 -0.70 -18.34
CA ALA A 10 -5.84 -0.99 -18.87
C ALA A 10 -6.79 0.21 -18.76
N GLU A 11 -6.62 1.04 -17.73
CA GLU A 11 -7.48 2.21 -17.50
C GLU A 11 -7.07 3.40 -18.39
N LYS A 12 -8.11 4.11 -18.86
CA LYS A 12 -7.94 5.28 -19.72
C LYS A 12 -8.49 6.52 -19.06
N ASP A 13 -7.79 7.62 -19.23
CA ASP A 13 -8.25 8.93 -18.82
C ASP A 13 -9.38 9.47 -19.75
N GLY A 14 -9.89 10.67 -19.44
CA GLY A 14 -10.93 11.31 -20.24
C GLY A 14 -10.50 11.65 -21.69
N ALA A 15 -9.22 11.61 -22.02
CA ALA A 15 -8.68 11.79 -23.37
C ALA A 15 -8.44 10.45 -24.09
N GLY A 16 -8.71 9.32 -23.44
CA GLY A 16 -8.52 7.97 -23.98
C GLY A 16 -7.08 7.46 -23.89
N GLN A 17 -6.19 8.18 -23.18
CA GLN A 17 -4.81 7.75 -22.94
C GLN A 17 -4.75 6.83 -21.71
N SER A 18 -3.85 5.85 -21.75
CA SER A 18 -3.60 4.97 -20.61
C SER A 18 -3.05 5.77 -19.43
N LEU A 19 -3.46 5.45 -18.20
CA LEU A 19 -2.85 6.04 -17.00
C LEU A 19 -1.35 5.75 -16.92
N SER A 20 -0.90 4.62 -17.46
CA SER A 20 0.54 4.31 -17.56
C SER A 20 1.33 5.25 -18.47
N ASP A 21 0.66 6.02 -19.35
CA ASP A 21 1.29 7.03 -20.22
C ASP A 21 1.29 8.43 -19.55
N SER A 22 0.60 8.58 -18.43
CA SER A 22 0.57 9.81 -17.64
C SER A 22 1.88 9.96 -16.86
N ALA A 23 2.66 11.00 -17.16
CA ALA A 23 3.90 11.27 -16.44
C ALA A 23 3.67 11.55 -14.95
N ASP A 24 2.57 12.22 -14.58
CA ASP A 24 2.24 12.54 -13.20
C ASP A 24 1.85 11.29 -12.40
N PHE A 25 1.03 10.41 -13.00
CA PHE A 25 0.70 9.13 -12.38
C PHE A 25 1.95 8.26 -12.22
N MET A 26 2.74 8.10 -13.29
CA MET A 26 3.95 7.25 -13.23
C MET A 26 5.01 7.78 -12.28
N LYS A 27 5.10 9.08 -12.06
CA LYS A 27 5.96 9.66 -11.03
C LYS A 27 5.55 9.19 -9.63
N LYS A 28 4.26 9.21 -9.30
CA LYS A 28 3.74 8.69 -8.02
C LYS A 28 3.99 7.19 -7.90
N PHE A 29 3.63 6.44 -8.94
CA PHE A 29 3.80 4.99 -8.99
C PHE A 29 5.26 4.58 -8.76
N ASN A 30 6.19 5.14 -9.53
CA ASN A 30 7.61 4.83 -9.43
C ASN A 30 8.19 5.20 -8.06
N ASN A 31 7.74 6.32 -7.46
CA ASN A 31 8.16 6.69 -6.11
C ASN A 31 7.74 5.64 -5.07
N VAL A 32 6.52 5.14 -5.15
CA VAL A 32 6.05 4.06 -4.26
C VAL A 32 6.79 2.76 -4.54
N GLU A 33 7.00 2.40 -5.81
CA GLU A 33 7.71 1.18 -6.20
C GLU A 33 9.14 1.15 -5.66
N VAL A 34 9.89 2.24 -5.81
CA VAL A 34 11.26 2.36 -5.25
C VAL A 34 11.26 2.21 -3.72
N GLN A 35 10.28 2.80 -3.04
CA GLN A 35 10.18 2.66 -1.58
C GLN A 35 9.81 1.23 -1.16
N VAL A 36 8.97 0.53 -1.91
CA VAL A 36 8.66 -0.90 -1.68
C VAL A 36 9.92 -1.75 -1.83
N LEU A 37 10.71 -1.55 -2.88
CA LEU A 37 11.98 -2.26 -3.08
C LEU A 37 13.00 -1.97 -1.96
N ALA A 38 13.10 -0.72 -1.52
CA ALA A 38 13.96 -0.35 -0.39
C ALA A 38 13.50 -1.01 0.92
N MET A 39 12.19 -1.13 1.11
CA MET A 39 11.61 -1.82 2.27
C MET A 39 11.93 -3.32 2.25
N GLU A 40 11.75 -3.98 1.11
CA GLU A 40 12.08 -5.40 0.91
C GLU A 40 13.57 -5.66 1.20
N ALA A 41 14.46 -4.83 0.67
CA ALA A 41 15.89 -4.94 0.94
C ALA A 41 16.23 -4.78 2.43
N THR A 42 15.52 -3.88 3.13
CA THR A 42 15.66 -3.67 4.57
C THR A 42 15.17 -4.88 5.35
N GLU A 43 14.02 -5.44 4.99
CA GLU A 43 13.47 -6.66 5.61
C GLU A 43 14.41 -7.85 5.44
N LEU A 44 14.91 -8.09 4.23
CA LEU A 44 15.87 -9.17 3.96
C LEU A 44 17.14 -9.04 4.79
N ARG A 45 17.66 -7.81 4.96
CA ARG A 45 18.81 -7.55 5.81
C ARG A 45 18.54 -7.90 7.28
N ILE A 46 17.36 -7.53 7.79
CA ILE A 46 16.93 -7.84 9.16
C ILE A 46 16.78 -9.34 9.36
N LEU A 47 16.13 -10.03 8.41
CA LEU A 47 15.99 -11.48 8.44
C LEU A 47 17.35 -12.20 8.42
N GLY A 48 18.30 -11.71 7.61
CA GLY A 48 19.66 -12.21 7.59
C GLY A 48 20.40 -12.04 8.93
N ALA A 49 20.23 -10.89 9.58
CA ALA A 49 20.81 -10.63 10.90
C ALA A 49 20.20 -11.55 11.98
N LEU A 50 18.89 -11.76 11.96
CA LEU A 50 18.20 -12.70 12.86
C LEU A 50 18.67 -14.14 12.64
N ALA A 51 18.81 -14.58 11.39
CA ALA A 51 19.31 -15.91 11.06
C ALA A 51 20.76 -16.12 11.54
N ALA A 52 21.55 -15.03 11.65
CA ALA A 52 22.88 -15.03 12.23
C ALA A 52 22.91 -14.95 13.77
N GLY A 53 21.74 -15.03 14.44
CA GLY A 53 21.63 -14.99 15.89
C GLY A 53 21.73 -13.58 16.50
N GLN A 54 21.60 -12.53 15.70
CA GLN A 54 21.58 -11.16 16.22
C GLN A 54 20.18 -10.80 16.73
N ASN A 55 20.11 -9.97 17.76
CA ASN A 55 18.83 -9.45 18.26
C ASN A 55 18.31 -8.34 17.34
N LEU A 56 16.97 -8.26 17.24
CA LEU A 56 16.29 -7.13 16.60
C LEU A 56 16.57 -5.85 17.41
N GLY A 57 17.07 -4.85 16.70
CA GLY A 57 17.20 -3.50 17.19
C GLY A 57 15.96 -2.64 16.87
N PRO A 58 16.12 -1.31 16.79
CA PRO A 58 15.07 -0.37 16.42
C PRO A 58 14.53 -0.55 14.99
N GLU A 59 15.16 -1.40 14.18
CA GLU A 59 14.80 -1.68 12.78
C GLU A 59 13.37 -2.22 12.65
N SER A 60 12.88 -2.99 13.62
CA SER A 60 11.50 -3.46 13.64
C SER A 60 10.49 -2.31 13.65
N SER A 61 10.81 -1.21 14.35
CA SER A 61 10.01 0.00 14.37
C SER A 61 10.05 0.75 13.03
N ILE A 62 11.18 0.70 12.32
CA ILE A 62 11.29 1.22 10.95
C ILE A 62 10.38 0.43 10.01
N LEU A 63 10.46 -0.91 10.05
CA LEU A 63 9.63 -1.78 9.22
C LEU A 63 8.14 -1.52 9.45
N LYS A 64 7.72 -1.42 10.72
CA LYS A 64 6.32 -1.13 11.05
C LYS A 64 5.88 0.24 10.53
N THR A 65 6.64 1.28 10.79
CA THR A 65 6.28 2.66 10.39
C THR A 65 6.24 2.79 8.88
N ARG A 66 7.32 2.40 8.19
CA ARG A 66 7.41 2.50 6.73
C ARG A 66 6.46 1.56 6.02
N GLY A 67 6.30 0.32 6.54
CA GLY A 67 5.37 -0.65 5.97
C GLY A 67 3.93 -0.16 5.98
N THR A 68 3.48 0.45 7.07
CA THR A 68 2.12 1.00 7.15
C THR A 68 1.92 2.23 6.25
N GLU A 69 2.92 3.10 6.14
CA GLU A 69 2.89 4.24 5.21
C GLU A 69 2.84 3.79 3.75
N LEU A 70 3.65 2.78 3.39
CA LEU A 70 3.65 2.20 2.05
C LEU A 70 2.35 1.48 1.71
N GLN A 71 1.77 0.74 2.66
CA GLN A 71 0.48 0.10 2.48
C GLN A 71 -0.61 1.13 2.19
N GLN A 72 -0.60 2.28 2.89
CA GLN A 72 -1.51 3.38 2.60
C GLN A 72 -1.27 3.98 1.21
N ALA A 73 -0.01 4.22 0.83
CA ALA A 73 0.34 4.76 -0.49
C ALA A 73 -0.04 3.81 -1.64
N VAL A 74 0.11 2.50 -1.46
CA VAL A 74 -0.32 1.48 -2.45
C VAL A 74 -1.83 1.51 -2.63
N THR A 75 -2.61 1.62 -1.55
CA THR A 75 -4.07 1.72 -1.64
C THR A 75 -4.54 3.05 -2.22
N GLU A 76 -3.77 4.15 -2.05
CA GLU A 76 -4.02 5.43 -2.73
C GLU A 76 -3.83 5.32 -4.25
N LEU A 77 -2.77 4.66 -4.70
CA LEU A 77 -2.57 4.39 -6.13
C LEU A 77 -3.70 3.53 -6.71
N ALA A 78 -4.13 2.50 -5.98
CA ALA A 78 -5.25 1.65 -6.41
C ALA A 78 -6.55 2.46 -6.55
N LEU A 79 -6.81 3.38 -5.60
CA LEU A 79 -7.98 4.26 -5.64
C LEU A 79 -7.92 5.22 -6.83
N GLU A 80 -6.75 5.81 -7.11
CA GLU A 80 -6.53 6.70 -8.26
C GLU A 80 -6.76 5.96 -9.59
N ILE A 81 -6.25 4.72 -9.71
CA ILE A 81 -6.49 3.86 -10.88
C ILE A 81 -7.98 3.56 -11.06
N SER A 82 -8.69 3.31 -9.96
CA SER A 82 -10.12 2.98 -10.01
C SER A 82 -10.99 4.16 -10.41
N GLY A 83 -10.54 5.40 -10.19
CA GLY A 83 -11.26 6.60 -10.60
C GLY A 83 -12.73 6.59 -10.17
N ASN A 84 -13.63 6.77 -11.12
CA ASN A 84 -15.07 6.80 -10.86
C ASN A 84 -15.65 5.47 -10.34
N TYR A 85 -15.01 4.34 -10.60
CA TYR A 85 -15.44 3.04 -10.09
C TYR A 85 -15.23 2.89 -8.57
N ALA A 86 -14.43 3.75 -7.96
CA ALA A 86 -14.26 3.80 -6.51
C ALA A 86 -15.38 4.59 -5.79
N ALA A 87 -16.19 5.36 -6.50
CA ALA A 87 -17.22 6.21 -5.90
C ALA A 87 -18.46 5.44 -5.39
N PRO A 88 -18.97 4.40 -6.07
CA PRO A 88 -20.11 3.64 -5.58
C PRO A 88 -19.74 2.86 -4.31
N LEU A 89 -20.53 3.04 -3.25
CA LEU A 89 -20.45 2.19 -2.06
C LEU A 89 -21.27 0.92 -2.31
N ASP A 90 -20.59 -0.14 -2.67
CA ASP A 90 -21.20 -1.46 -2.71
C ASP A 90 -21.16 -2.09 -1.32
N GLN A 91 -22.31 -2.19 -0.67
CA GLN A 91 -22.46 -2.84 0.64
C GLN A 91 -22.78 -4.33 0.52
N SER A 92 -22.98 -4.84 -0.69
CA SER A 92 -23.21 -6.26 -0.89
C SER A 92 -21.89 -7.02 -0.69
N THR A 93 -21.88 -7.92 0.28
CA THR A 93 -20.84 -8.92 0.42
C THR A 93 -21.36 -10.18 -0.27
N PRO A 94 -20.92 -10.47 -1.51
CA PRO A 94 -21.43 -11.64 -2.21
C PRO A 94 -21.06 -12.89 -1.42
N ALA A 95 -22.05 -13.76 -1.19
CA ALA A 95 -21.80 -15.07 -0.63
C ALA A 95 -21.05 -15.95 -1.66
N PRO A 96 -20.28 -16.95 -1.21
CA PRO A 96 -19.65 -17.88 -2.13
C PRO A 96 -20.71 -18.56 -3.04
N GLY A 97 -20.58 -18.38 -4.35
CA GLY A 97 -21.50 -18.90 -5.35
C GLY A 97 -22.58 -17.95 -5.84
N ASP A 98 -22.64 -16.71 -5.31
CA ASP A 98 -23.52 -15.68 -5.85
C ASP A 98 -23.08 -15.22 -7.24
N ASN A 99 -24.06 -14.99 -8.12
CA ASN A 99 -23.85 -14.37 -9.43
C ASN A 99 -23.78 -12.83 -9.32
N PHE A 100 -23.03 -12.34 -8.33
CA PHE A 100 -22.85 -10.91 -8.12
C PHE A 100 -22.01 -10.30 -9.25
N GLN A 101 -22.52 -9.23 -9.84
CA GLN A 101 -21.79 -8.45 -10.82
C GLN A 101 -21.33 -7.13 -10.18
N PRO A 102 -20.02 -6.92 -10.02
CA PRO A 102 -19.50 -5.67 -9.48
C PRO A 102 -19.85 -4.49 -10.41
N ILE A 103 -19.90 -3.30 -9.83
CA ILE A 103 -20.03 -2.06 -10.61
C ILE A 103 -18.69 -1.79 -11.27
N GLY A 104 -18.65 -1.89 -12.61
CA GLY A 104 -17.41 -1.72 -13.37
C GLY A 104 -16.54 -2.98 -13.47
N PRO A 105 -15.29 -2.83 -13.91
CA PRO A 105 -14.36 -3.94 -14.04
C PRO A 105 -14.04 -4.61 -12.70
N GLN A 106 -13.89 -5.93 -12.69
CA GLN A 106 -13.64 -6.72 -11.48
C GLN A 106 -12.39 -6.25 -10.71
N ALA A 107 -11.39 -5.69 -11.41
CA ALA A 107 -10.17 -5.19 -10.79
C ALA A 107 -10.39 -4.01 -9.82
N HIS A 108 -11.52 -3.31 -9.91
CA HIS A 108 -11.87 -2.16 -9.07
C HIS A 108 -12.76 -2.53 -7.88
N ASN A 109 -13.22 -3.79 -7.83
CA ASN A 109 -14.09 -4.24 -6.75
C ASN A 109 -13.35 -4.21 -5.41
N GLY A 110 -13.96 -3.58 -4.41
CA GLY A 110 -13.42 -3.52 -3.05
C GLY A 110 -12.26 -2.52 -2.85
N VAL A 111 -11.79 -1.83 -3.89
CA VAL A 111 -10.64 -0.92 -3.78
C VAL A 111 -10.90 0.22 -2.81
N ALA A 112 -12.07 0.86 -2.87
CA ALA A 112 -12.43 1.92 -1.94
C ALA A 112 -12.55 1.42 -0.49
N GLN A 113 -13.14 0.25 -0.29
CA GLN A 113 -13.25 -0.38 1.04
C GLN A 113 -11.86 -0.67 1.62
N GLU A 114 -10.95 -1.22 0.82
CA GLU A 114 -9.58 -1.49 1.23
C GLU A 114 -8.82 -0.20 1.55
N TYR A 115 -8.96 0.85 0.73
CA TYR A 115 -8.41 2.17 1.00
C TYR A 115 -8.84 2.70 2.36
N PHE A 116 -10.14 2.72 2.65
CA PHE A 116 -10.65 3.22 3.93
C PHE A 116 -10.24 2.33 5.11
N ASN A 117 -10.30 1.01 4.94
CA ASN A 117 -9.89 0.06 5.96
C ASN A 117 -8.41 0.21 6.33
N THR A 118 -7.56 0.49 5.35
CA THR A 118 -6.11 0.61 5.51
C THR A 118 -5.68 1.90 6.23
N ARG A 119 -6.55 2.91 6.36
CA ARG A 119 -6.21 4.14 7.13
C ARG A 119 -5.85 3.86 8.59
N LYS A 120 -6.38 2.81 9.20
CA LYS A 120 -6.11 2.46 10.59
C LYS A 120 -4.78 1.74 10.84
N VAL A 121 -4.07 1.28 9.80
CA VAL A 121 -2.85 0.45 9.97
C VAL A 121 -1.71 1.18 10.66
N SER A 122 -1.70 2.51 10.60
CA SER A 122 -0.73 3.36 11.32
C SER A 122 -1.02 3.50 12.82
N ILE A 123 -2.17 3.02 13.30
CA ILE A 123 -2.62 3.22 14.68
C ILE A 123 -2.45 1.94 15.50
N TYR A 124 -2.91 0.79 15.00
CA TYR A 124 -2.89 -0.46 15.76
C TYR A 124 -1.48 -1.10 15.80
N ALA A 125 -1.30 -2.05 16.71
CA ALA A 125 -0.01 -2.71 16.99
C ALA A 125 1.12 -1.71 17.35
N GLY A 126 0.77 -0.67 18.10
CA GLY A 126 1.66 0.45 18.41
C GLY A 126 1.67 1.51 17.30
N SER A 127 1.15 2.69 17.59
CA SER A 127 1.03 3.75 16.58
C SER A 127 2.40 4.16 16.01
N ASN A 128 2.40 4.74 14.81
CA ASN A 128 3.62 5.19 14.16
C ASN A 128 4.39 6.21 15.01
N GLU A 129 3.70 7.02 15.83
CA GLU A 129 4.30 7.96 16.78
C GLU A 129 5.06 7.23 17.87
N ILE A 130 4.46 6.17 18.45
CA ILE A 130 5.12 5.32 19.47
C ILE A 130 6.34 4.62 18.86
N GLN A 131 6.23 4.12 17.63
CA GLN A 131 7.35 3.48 16.95
C GLN A 131 8.51 4.48 16.72
N ARG A 132 8.21 5.72 16.33
CA ARG A 132 9.23 6.79 16.21
C ARG A 132 9.85 7.13 17.55
N ASN A 133 9.07 7.17 18.64
CA ASN A 133 9.61 7.38 19.98
C ASN A 133 10.54 6.25 20.42
N ILE A 134 10.21 4.99 20.11
CA ILE A 134 11.09 3.85 20.38
C ILE A 134 12.41 4.01 19.62
N MET A 135 12.37 4.36 18.35
CA MET A 135 13.58 4.62 17.56
C MET A 135 14.43 5.76 18.14
N SER A 136 13.80 6.89 18.52
CA SER A 136 14.50 8.02 19.14
C SER A 136 15.22 7.61 20.42
N LYS A 137 14.54 6.87 21.30
CA LYS A 137 15.14 6.40 22.54
C LYS A 137 16.31 5.43 22.32
N LEU A 138 16.12 4.46 21.43
CA LEU A 138 17.12 3.41 21.22
C LEU A 138 18.34 3.90 20.40
N VAL A 139 18.15 4.82 19.47
CA VAL A 139 19.21 5.29 18.56
C VAL A 139 19.86 6.57 19.05
N LEU A 140 19.07 7.52 19.57
CA LEU A 140 19.55 8.86 19.94
C LEU A 140 19.73 9.03 21.46
N GLY A 141 19.22 8.10 22.27
CA GLY A 141 19.28 8.20 23.73
C GLY A 141 18.40 9.31 24.32
N LEU A 142 17.33 9.72 23.60
CA LEU A 142 16.40 10.80 24.01
C LEU A 142 15.27 10.28 24.90
#